data_78fbfdee1993f64fdce194cac81b4af0
#
_entry.id   78fbfdee1993f64fdce194cac81b4af0
#
_cell.length_a   1.000
_cell.length_b   1.000
_cell.length_c   1.000
_cell.angle_alpha   90.00
_cell.angle_beta   90.00
_cell.angle_gamma   90.00
#
_symmetry.space_group_name_H-M   'P 1'
#
loop_
_entity.id
_entity.type
_entity.pdbx_description
1 polymer ?
#
loop_
_entity_poly.entity_id
_entity_poly.type
_entity_poly.pdbx_seq_one_letter_code
_entity_poly.pdbx_strand_id
1 'polypeptide(L)'
;MTAADNARRQVVLASRALAAAGQGDMVWGHIAVRDPEGRGIWIKAPGWGLEEVREDRVQLVSFEGDVLVGTGTPHKECPIHLELLRARTEVACSVHTHARSAVAFASLGIPLLAVSHQGALFGGADVPRFRGTGSLIVSPELGRQLAAAVGDAPAALMPKHGLVAAGGTVGSAVMHAVLLEQACRIQLDAMAAGHVTVHSDPAESLAKRALCWPESQLEAGWRYWLRKSAELPEPPDWNDEDYLP
;
A
#
# COMPACT_ATOMS: atom_id res chain seq x y z
N MET A 1 -24.92 4.55 -8.69
CA MET A 1 -23.59 3.96 -8.48
C MET A 1 -23.76 2.81 -7.49
N THR A 2 -23.46 1.59 -7.92
CA THR A 2 -23.55 0.40 -7.06
C THR A 2 -22.38 0.37 -6.04
N ALA A 3 -22.44 -0.52 -5.06
CA ALA A 3 -21.31 -0.71 -4.13
C ALA A 3 -20.06 -1.22 -4.86
N ALA A 4 -20.23 -2.07 -5.86
CA ALA A 4 -19.16 -2.57 -6.72
C ALA A 4 -18.53 -1.44 -7.57
N ASP A 5 -19.34 -0.57 -8.18
CA ASP A 5 -18.83 0.61 -8.90
C ASP A 5 -18.01 1.52 -7.98
N ASN A 6 -18.49 1.69 -6.75
CA ASN A 6 -17.75 2.48 -5.76
C ASN A 6 -16.40 1.84 -5.41
N ALA A 7 -16.35 0.51 -5.16
CA ALA A 7 -15.10 -0.19 -4.86
C ALA A 7 -14.10 -0.07 -6.03
N ARG A 8 -14.56 -0.25 -7.27
CA ARG A 8 -13.78 -0.05 -8.49
C ARG A 8 -13.20 1.37 -8.57
N ARG A 9 -14.04 2.39 -8.35
CA ARG A 9 -13.62 3.79 -8.32
C ARG A 9 -12.61 4.07 -7.21
N GLN A 10 -12.75 3.44 -6.04
CA GLN A 10 -11.79 3.59 -4.94
C GLN A 10 -10.39 3.09 -5.31
N VAL A 11 -10.25 2.05 -6.15
CA VAL A 11 -8.95 1.62 -6.68
C VAL A 11 -8.31 2.74 -7.51
N VAL A 12 -9.08 3.39 -8.39
CA VAL A 12 -8.59 4.53 -9.21
C VAL A 12 -8.10 5.66 -8.32
N LEU A 13 -8.93 6.10 -7.39
CA LEU A 13 -8.61 7.21 -6.48
C LEU A 13 -7.37 6.91 -5.63
N ALA A 14 -7.27 5.70 -5.09
CA ALA A 14 -6.13 5.28 -4.26
C ALA A 14 -4.84 5.18 -5.08
N SER A 15 -4.90 4.63 -6.29
CA SER A 15 -3.75 4.56 -7.19
C SER A 15 -3.19 5.94 -7.49
N ARG A 16 -4.04 6.86 -7.95
CA ARG A 16 -3.64 8.23 -8.28
C ARG A 16 -3.16 9.01 -7.05
N ALA A 17 -3.77 8.80 -5.88
CA ALA A 17 -3.32 9.40 -4.63
C ALA A 17 -1.91 8.93 -4.22
N LEU A 18 -1.59 7.64 -4.38
CA LEU A 18 -0.26 7.10 -4.13
C LEU A 18 0.77 7.61 -5.16
N ALA A 19 0.38 7.75 -6.43
CA ALA A 19 1.23 8.39 -7.42
C ALA A 19 1.57 9.85 -7.03
N ALA A 20 0.56 10.63 -6.63
CA ALA A 20 0.74 12.00 -6.13
C ALA A 20 1.62 12.07 -4.86
N ALA A 21 1.59 11.00 -4.04
CA ALA A 21 2.44 10.86 -2.86
C ALA A 21 3.87 10.38 -3.17
N GLY A 22 4.23 10.23 -4.46
CA GLY A 22 5.57 9.82 -4.90
C GLY A 22 5.85 8.34 -4.73
N GLN A 23 4.82 7.49 -4.69
CA GLN A 23 4.97 6.04 -4.60
C GLN A 23 4.78 5.31 -5.95
N GLY A 24 4.70 6.05 -7.05
CA GLY A 24 4.71 5.50 -8.40
C GLY A 24 6.07 4.88 -8.73
N ASP A 25 6.04 3.74 -9.40
CA ASP A 25 7.21 3.00 -9.87
C ASP A 25 6.86 2.36 -11.22
N MET A 26 6.82 3.17 -12.27
CA MET A 26 6.39 2.77 -13.61
C MET A 26 5.05 2.01 -13.55
N VAL A 27 4.99 0.79 -14.06
CA VAL A 27 3.78 -0.04 -14.11
C VAL A 27 3.57 -0.90 -12.87
N TRP A 28 4.54 -0.91 -11.96
CA TRP A 28 4.52 -1.71 -10.75
C TRP A 28 3.86 -0.97 -9.58
N GLY A 29 3.66 -1.68 -8.47
CA GLY A 29 2.85 -1.18 -7.38
C GLY A 29 1.36 -1.28 -7.68
N HIS A 30 0.58 -1.65 -6.68
CA HIS A 30 -0.85 -1.89 -6.85
C HIS A 30 -1.61 -1.77 -5.54
N ILE A 31 -2.90 -1.50 -5.68
CA ILE A 31 -3.87 -1.38 -4.60
C ILE A 31 -5.00 -2.35 -4.87
N ALA A 32 -5.46 -3.01 -3.82
CA ALA A 32 -6.64 -3.84 -3.87
C ALA A 32 -7.68 -3.39 -2.85
N VAL A 33 -8.92 -3.33 -3.31
CA VAL A 33 -10.10 -3.03 -2.50
C VAL A 33 -10.98 -4.27 -2.46
N ARG A 34 -11.40 -4.70 -1.25
CA ARG A 34 -12.31 -5.84 -1.09
C ARG A 34 -13.60 -5.61 -1.86
N ASP A 35 -14.02 -6.60 -2.60
CA ASP A 35 -15.33 -6.56 -3.25
C ASP A 35 -16.45 -6.59 -2.19
N PRO A 36 -17.41 -5.65 -2.23
CA PRO A 36 -18.49 -5.58 -1.25
C PRO A 36 -19.44 -6.78 -1.29
N GLU A 37 -19.47 -7.53 -2.39
CA GLU A 37 -20.26 -8.75 -2.55
C GLU A 37 -19.48 -10.01 -2.12
N GLY A 38 -18.22 -9.84 -1.65
CA GLY A 38 -17.40 -10.94 -1.12
C GLY A 38 -16.80 -11.86 -2.20
N ARG A 39 -16.86 -11.49 -3.48
CA ARG A 39 -16.34 -12.32 -4.59
C ARG A 39 -14.82 -12.36 -4.67
N GLY A 40 -14.14 -11.32 -4.15
CA GLY A 40 -12.69 -11.19 -4.26
C GLY A 40 -12.21 -9.76 -4.01
N ILE A 41 -11.37 -9.26 -4.89
CA ILE A 41 -10.75 -7.93 -4.80
C ILE A 41 -10.86 -7.16 -6.12
N TRP A 42 -11.13 -5.87 -6.03
CA TRP A 42 -10.91 -4.93 -7.12
C TRP A 42 -9.47 -4.46 -7.10
N ILE A 43 -8.74 -4.63 -8.20
CA ILE A 43 -7.32 -4.32 -8.32
C ILE A 43 -7.01 -3.72 -9.69
N LYS A 44 -5.99 -2.86 -9.80
CA LYS A 44 -5.59 -2.35 -11.12
C LYS A 44 -5.08 -3.49 -12.01
N ALA A 45 -5.41 -3.43 -13.29
CA ALA A 45 -4.84 -4.32 -14.30
C ALA A 45 -3.32 -4.12 -14.41
N PRO A 46 -2.54 -5.17 -14.76
CA PRO A 46 -1.11 -5.02 -15.01
C PRO A 46 -0.84 -4.10 -16.21
N GLY A 47 0.38 -3.59 -16.30
CA GLY A 47 0.83 -2.75 -17.43
C GLY A 47 0.61 -1.24 -17.25
N TRP A 48 -0.15 -0.80 -16.27
CA TRP A 48 -0.47 0.62 -16.04
C TRP A 48 0.26 1.19 -14.83
N GLY A 49 0.76 2.42 -14.95
CA GLY A 49 1.28 3.19 -13.82
C GLY A 49 0.15 3.59 -12.85
N LEU A 50 0.49 3.92 -11.60
CA LEU A 50 -0.52 4.32 -10.61
C LEU A 50 -1.28 5.58 -11.02
N GLU A 51 -0.61 6.51 -11.70
CA GLU A 51 -1.17 7.76 -12.25
C GLU A 51 -2.08 7.52 -13.45
N GLU A 52 -1.92 6.40 -14.14
CA GLU A 52 -2.64 6.06 -15.35
C GLU A 52 -3.91 5.25 -15.11
N VAL A 53 -4.19 4.88 -13.85
CA VAL A 53 -5.34 4.03 -13.53
C VAL A 53 -6.66 4.75 -13.79
N ARG A 54 -7.51 4.12 -14.60
CA ARG A 54 -8.90 4.48 -14.89
C ARG A 54 -9.82 3.31 -14.57
N GLU A 55 -11.13 3.52 -14.57
CA GLU A 55 -12.07 2.45 -14.22
C GLU A 55 -12.00 1.26 -15.17
N ASP A 56 -11.77 1.47 -16.46
CA ASP A 56 -11.58 0.42 -17.46
C ASP A 56 -10.28 -0.38 -17.29
N ARG A 57 -9.34 0.14 -16.49
CA ARG A 57 -8.05 -0.49 -16.12
C ARG A 57 -8.09 -1.13 -14.73
N VAL A 58 -9.27 -1.46 -14.23
CA VAL A 58 -9.47 -2.14 -12.93
C VAL A 58 -10.22 -3.44 -13.16
N GLN A 59 -9.69 -4.52 -12.59
CA GLN A 59 -10.24 -5.87 -12.66
C GLN A 59 -10.88 -6.25 -11.32
N LEU A 60 -11.91 -7.10 -11.36
CA LEU A 60 -12.34 -7.90 -10.22
C LEU A 60 -11.67 -9.26 -10.33
N VAL A 61 -10.87 -9.61 -9.33
CA VAL A 61 -10.19 -10.91 -9.24
C VAL A 61 -10.78 -11.68 -8.06
N SER A 62 -11.19 -12.92 -8.32
CA SER A 62 -11.73 -13.81 -7.26
C SER A 62 -10.67 -14.16 -6.23
N PHE A 63 -11.09 -14.66 -5.06
CA PHE A 63 -10.13 -15.15 -4.07
C PHE A 63 -9.32 -16.36 -4.56
N GLU A 64 -9.77 -17.06 -5.61
CA GLU A 64 -9.08 -18.17 -6.28
C GLU A 64 -8.07 -17.69 -7.34
N GLY A 65 -8.10 -16.39 -7.68
CA GLY A 65 -7.19 -15.76 -8.64
C GLY A 65 -7.75 -15.60 -10.06
N ASP A 66 -9.04 -15.87 -10.27
CA ASP A 66 -9.69 -15.73 -11.57
C ASP A 66 -10.17 -14.31 -11.80
N VAL A 67 -10.02 -13.79 -13.03
CA VAL A 67 -10.59 -12.50 -13.43
C VAL A 67 -12.09 -12.67 -13.67
N LEU A 68 -12.92 -12.07 -12.82
CA LEU A 68 -14.38 -12.08 -12.90
C LEU A 68 -14.93 -10.89 -13.70
N VAL A 69 -14.24 -9.74 -13.66
CA VAL A 69 -14.60 -8.53 -14.43
C VAL A 69 -13.31 -7.89 -14.94
N GLY A 70 -13.36 -7.40 -16.16
CA GLY A 70 -12.18 -6.86 -16.86
C GLY A 70 -11.62 -7.87 -17.87
N THR A 71 -10.49 -7.56 -18.47
CA THR A 71 -9.84 -8.38 -19.51
C THR A 71 -8.38 -8.69 -19.17
N GLY A 72 -7.80 -9.68 -19.85
CA GLY A 72 -6.40 -10.05 -19.66
C GLY A 72 -6.15 -10.94 -18.44
N THR A 73 -4.89 -11.03 -18.05
CA THR A 73 -4.44 -11.79 -16.88
C THR A 73 -4.46 -10.93 -15.61
N PRO A 74 -4.65 -11.52 -14.42
CA PRO A 74 -4.55 -10.75 -13.19
C PRO A 74 -3.11 -10.33 -12.92
N HIS A 75 -2.90 -9.33 -12.06
CA HIS A 75 -1.57 -8.94 -11.62
C HIS A 75 -0.84 -10.14 -10.99
N LYS A 76 0.41 -10.38 -11.38
CA LYS A 76 1.18 -11.57 -10.90
C LYS A 76 1.25 -11.66 -9.38
N GLU A 77 1.26 -10.51 -8.70
CA GLU A 77 1.35 -10.43 -7.25
C GLU A 77 -0.01 -10.25 -6.56
N CYS A 78 -1.13 -10.60 -7.21
CA CYS A 78 -2.43 -10.69 -6.53
C CYS A 78 -2.39 -11.46 -5.21
N PRO A 79 -1.57 -12.53 -5.04
CA PRO A 79 -1.51 -13.26 -3.77
C PRO A 79 -1.14 -12.39 -2.56
N ILE A 80 -0.41 -11.28 -2.73
CA ILE A 80 -0.16 -10.30 -1.65
C ILE A 80 -1.50 -9.85 -1.04
N HIS A 81 -2.44 -9.44 -1.88
CA HIS A 81 -3.72 -8.88 -1.45
C HIS A 81 -4.73 -9.96 -1.09
N LEU A 82 -4.84 -10.99 -1.93
CA LEU A 82 -5.82 -12.06 -1.74
C LEU A 82 -5.63 -12.74 -0.39
N GLU A 83 -4.41 -13.12 -0.05
CA GLU A 83 -4.15 -13.82 1.20
C GLU A 83 -4.19 -12.90 2.42
N LEU A 84 -3.75 -11.63 2.29
CA LEU A 84 -3.87 -10.66 3.38
C LEU A 84 -5.34 -10.33 3.68
N LEU A 85 -6.16 -10.08 2.66
CA LEU A 85 -7.58 -9.81 2.85
C LEU A 85 -8.36 -11.06 3.29
N ARG A 86 -7.93 -12.25 2.87
CA ARG A 86 -8.51 -13.52 3.35
C ARG A 86 -8.24 -13.73 4.84
N ALA A 87 -7.02 -13.44 5.30
CA ALA A 87 -6.62 -13.60 6.68
C ALA A 87 -7.25 -12.54 7.62
N ARG A 88 -7.54 -11.34 7.09
CA ARG A 88 -8.00 -10.18 7.85
C ARG A 88 -9.32 -9.66 7.30
N THR A 89 -10.42 -10.18 7.82
CA THR A 89 -11.77 -9.84 7.32
C THR A 89 -12.19 -8.39 7.60
N GLU A 90 -11.59 -7.74 8.58
CA GLU A 90 -11.79 -6.33 8.91
C GLU A 90 -11.07 -5.37 7.96
N VAL A 91 -10.11 -5.87 7.16
CA VAL A 91 -9.38 -5.06 6.17
C VAL A 91 -10.21 -4.90 4.91
N ALA A 92 -10.47 -3.66 4.53
CA ALA A 92 -11.17 -3.32 3.28
C ALA A 92 -10.22 -3.03 2.12
N CYS A 93 -8.97 -2.62 2.42
CA CYS A 93 -8.01 -2.23 1.39
C CYS A 93 -6.59 -2.63 1.79
N SER A 94 -5.81 -3.08 0.81
CA SER A 94 -4.37 -3.28 0.94
C SER A 94 -3.60 -2.61 -0.20
N VAL A 95 -2.43 -2.12 0.13
CA VAL A 95 -1.50 -1.39 -0.75
C VAL A 95 -0.18 -2.13 -0.79
N HIS A 96 0.39 -2.27 -1.97
CA HIS A 96 1.77 -2.70 -2.16
C HIS A 96 2.48 -1.73 -3.10
N THR A 97 3.62 -1.20 -2.67
CA THR A 97 4.46 -0.29 -3.46
C THR A 97 5.93 -0.56 -3.21
N HIS A 98 6.77 -0.16 -4.17
CA HIS A 98 8.22 -0.19 -4.08
C HIS A 98 8.78 1.16 -3.63
N ALA A 99 8.11 1.79 -2.65
CA ALA A 99 8.48 3.10 -2.15
C ALA A 99 9.96 3.14 -1.72
N ARG A 100 10.71 4.09 -2.32
CA ARG A 100 12.17 4.08 -2.33
C ARG A 100 12.83 4.06 -0.95
N SER A 101 12.33 4.89 -0.02
CA SER A 101 12.93 4.97 1.31
C SER A 101 12.56 3.75 2.14
N ALA A 102 11.36 3.18 1.96
CA ALA A 102 10.96 1.93 2.60
C ALA A 102 11.85 0.75 2.13
N VAL A 103 12.11 0.62 0.83
CA VAL A 103 13.03 -0.40 0.27
C VAL A 103 14.45 -0.23 0.84
N ALA A 104 14.98 0.99 0.81
CA ALA A 104 16.31 1.28 1.32
C ALA A 104 16.42 0.99 2.82
N PHE A 105 15.45 1.47 3.61
CA PHE A 105 15.42 1.26 5.05
C PHE A 105 15.26 -0.22 5.43
N ALA A 106 14.36 -0.94 4.75
CA ALA A 106 14.13 -2.36 5.00
C ALA A 106 15.42 -3.20 4.85
N SER A 107 16.32 -2.77 3.95
CA SER A 107 17.58 -3.46 3.65
C SER A 107 18.65 -3.27 4.74
N LEU A 108 18.49 -2.29 5.64
CA LEU A 108 19.45 -2.05 6.74
C LEU A 108 19.28 -3.06 7.90
N GLY A 109 18.08 -3.64 8.04
CA GLY A 109 17.81 -4.61 9.11
C GLY A 109 17.75 -4.02 10.53
N ILE A 110 17.73 -2.70 10.66
CA ILE A 110 17.61 -1.97 11.94
C ILE A 110 16.15 -1.67 12.27
N PRO A 111 15.78 -1.44 13.55
CA PRO A 111 14.41 -1.08 13.91
C PRO A 111 14.02 0.31 13.39
N LEU A 112 12.72 0.47 13.07
CA LEU A 112 12.14 1.77 12.77
C LEU A 112 11.86 2.50 14.08
N LEU A 113 12.60 3.58 14.32
CA LEU A 113 12.50 4.41 15.51
C LEU A 113 11.43 5.51 15.31
N ALA A 114 10.73 5.86 16.38
CA ALA A 114 9.77 6.96 16.36
C ALA A 114 10.48 8.32 16.48
N VAL A 115 11.28 8.66 15.47
CA VAL A 115 11.99 9.97 15.38
C VAL A 115 11.07 11.09 14.90
N SER A 116 9.84 10.77 14.52
CA SER A 116 8.85 11.72 14.02
C SER A 116 7.43 11.27 14.37
N HIS A 117 6.43 12.13 14.12
CA HIS A 117 5.03 11.74 14.25
C HIS A 117 4.66 10.57 13.32
N GLN A 118 5.21 10.53 12.10
CA GLN A 118 5.00 9.43 11.14
C GLN A 118 5.54 8.11 11.72
N GLY A 119 6.74 8.12 12.29
CA GLY A 119 7.33 6.96 12.96
C GLY A 119 6.51 6.49 14.16
N ALA A 120 5.89 7.42 14.90
CA ALA A 120 5.06 7.08 16.05
C ALA A 120 3.78 6.29 15.69
N LEU A 121 3.28 6.38 14.46
CA LEU A 121 2.18 5.54 13.98
C LEU A 121 2.50 4.05 14.11
N PHE A 122 3.73 3.69 13.84
CA PHE A 122 4.25 2.32 13.89
C PHE A 122 4.95 1.99 15.22
N GLY A 123 4.91 2.92 16.18
CA GLY A 123 5.57 2.78 17.47
C GLY A 123 4.90 1.77 18.40
N GLY A 124 5.63 1.38 19.46
CA GLY A 124 5.20 0.36 20.42
C GLY A 124 5.88 -0.98 20.18
N ALA A 125 6.05 -1.38 18.92
CA ALA A 125 6.88 -2.51 18.49
C ALA A 125 7.57 -2.14 17.17
N ASP A 126 8.60 -2.90 16.76
CA ASP A 126 9.20 -2.69 15.44
C ASP A 126 8.20 -3.04 14.31
N VAL A 127 8.31 -2.35 13.18
CA VAL A 127 7.51 -2.65 11.99
C VAL A 127 7.84 -4.07 11.50
N PRO A 128 6.83 -4.93 11.30
CA PRO A 128 7.05 -6.27 10.79
C PRO A 128 7.87 -6.27 9.50
N ARG A 129 8.68 -7.30 9.30
CA ARG A 129 9.46 -7.51 8.09
C ARG A 129 9.24 -8.89 7.54
N PHE A 130 8.73 -8.96 6.32
CA PHE A 130 8.65 -10.21 5.59
C PHE A 130 10.02 -10.57 5.02
N ARG A 131 10.62 -11.65 5.52
CA ARG A 131 11.96 -12.11 5.14
C ARG A 131 11.95 -13.41 4.30
N GLY A 132 10.78 -13.92 3.93
CA GLY A 132 10.62 -15.18 3.22
C GLY A 132 11.27 -15.17 1.83
N THR A 133 11.15 -14.05 1.12
CA THR A 133 11.79 -13.83 -0.18
C THR A 133 11.96 -12.34 -0.47
N GLY A 134 12.89 -12.00 -1.34
CA GLY A 134 12.98 -10.67 -1.97
C GLY A 134 12.52 -10.69 -3.43
N SER A 135 11.97 -11.82 -3.90
CA SER A 135 11.38 -11.97 -5.23
C SER A 135 9.88 -11.68 -5.19
N LEU A 136 9.21 -11.80 -6.34
CA LEU A 136 7.77 -11.58 -6.47
C LEU A 136 6.96 -12.59 -5.63
N ILE A 137 5.86 -12.14 -5.07
CA ILE A 137 4.90 -12.96 -4.31
C ILE A 137 3.85 -13.50 -5.28
N VAL A 138 4.18 -14.57 -5.97
CA VAL A 138 3.37 -15.12 -7.06
C VAL A 138 2.55 -16.36 -6.69
N SER A 139 2.63 -16.84 -5.45
CA SER A 139 1.89 -18.02 -5.02
C SER A 139 1.04 -17.74 -3.77
N PRO A 140 -0.09 -18.43 -3.60
CA PRO A 140 -0.89 -18.35 -2.38
C PRO A 140 -0.09 -18.68 -1.12
N GLU A 141 0.87 -19.58 -1.20
CA GLU A 141 1.72 -19.93 -0.06
C GLU A 141 2.60 -18.76 0.39
N LEU A 142 3.27 -18.07 -0.54
CA LEU A 142 4.06 -16.87 -0.22
C LEU A 142 3.15 -15.74 0.28
N GLY A 143 1.95 -15.58 -0.30
CA GLY A 143 0.95 -14.63 0.17
C GLY A 143 0.53 -14.89 1.61
N ARG A 144 0.26 -16.14 2.00
CA ARG A 144 -0.06 -16.53 3.38
C ARG A 144 1.09 -16.25 4.34
N GLN A 145 2.32 -16.55 3.94
CA GLN A 145 3.51 -16.25 4.75
C GLN A 145 3.68 -14.74 4.95
N LEU A 146 3.43 -13.94 3.90
CA LEU A 146 3.43 -12.49 4.01
C LEU A 146 2.31 -12.00 4.94
N ALA A 147 1.08 -12.47 4.77
CA ALA A 147 -0.05 -12.12 5.64
C ALA A 147 0.24 -12.46 7.11
N ALA A 148 0.82 -13.62 7.38
CA ALA A 148 1.24 -14.01 8.72
C ALA A 148 2.35 -13.09 9.28
N ALA A 149 3.29 -12.66 8.45
CA ALA A 149 4.34 -11.72 8.86
C ALA A 149 3.79 -10.32 9.14
N VAL A 150 2.78 -9.87 8.40
CA VAL A 150 2.08 -8.59 8.65
C VAL A 150 1.31 -8.66 9.98
N GLY A 151 0.66 -9.80 10.26
CA GLY A 151 -0.19 -9.96 11.44
C GLY A 151 -1.26 -8.87 11.49
N ASP A 152 -1.46 -8.27 12.67
CA ASP A 152 -2.42 -7.18 12.90
C ASP A 152 -1.84 -5.79 12.64
N ALA A 153 -0.59 -5.70 12.19
CA ALA A 153 0.07 -4.42 11.96
C ALA A 153 -0.58 -3.65 10.80
N PRO A 154 -0.55 -2.30 10.85
CA PRO A 154 -1.07 -1.46 9.76
C PRO A 154 -0.23 -1.56 8.49
N ALA A 155 1.05 -1.93 8.61
CA ALA A 155 1.95 -2.11 7.47
C ALA A 155 3.14 -2.98 7.84
N ALA A 156 3.84 -3.50 6.83
CA ALA A 156 5.08 -4.25 6.96
C ALA A 156 6.08 -3.87 5.86
N LEU A 157 7.35 -4.01 6.15
CA LEU A 157 8.45 -3.87 5.20
C LEU A 157 8.74 -5.22 4.53
N MET A 158 9.08 -5.17 3.26
CA MET A 158 9.51 -6.31 2.46
C MET A 158 10.96 -6.05 2.00
N PRO A 159 11.99 -6.47 2.77
CA PRO A 159 13.39 -6.24 2.41
C PRO A 159 13.71 -6.69 0.99
N LYS A 160 14.42 -5.84 0.22
CA LYS A 160 14.78 -6.04 -1.19
C LYS A 160 13.59 -6.01 -2.17
N HIS A 161 12.39 -5.57 -1.73
CA HIS A 161 11.20 -5.59 -2.53
C HIS A 161 10.39 -4.28 -2.37
N GLY A 162 9.75 -4.07 -1.23
CA GLY A 162 8.87 -2.92 -1.05
C GLY A 162 8.26 -2.82 0.35
N LEU A 163 7.03 -2.38 0.39
CA LEU A 163 6.17 -2.37 1.56
C LEU A 163 4.79 -2.96 1.24
N VAL A 164 4.09 -3.42 2.26
CA VAL A 164 2.66 -3.69 2.21
C VAL A 164 1.98 -2.93 3.34
N ALA A 165 0.81 -2.35 3.05
CA ALA A 165 -0.02 -1.67 4.05
C ALA A 165 -1.48 -2.13 3.94
N ALA A 166 -2.20 -2.05 5.05
CA ALA A 166 -3.58 -2.51 5.17
C ALA A 166 -4.41 -1.51 5.96
N GLY A 167 -5.70 -1.44 5.69
CA GLY A 167 -6.61 -0.57 6.41
C GLY A 167 -8.06 -1.03 6.36
N GLY A 168 -8.83 -0.69 7.38
CA GLY A 168 -10.28 -0.88 7.44
C GLY A 168 -11.03 0.04 6.47
N THR A 169 -10.36 1.08 5.96
CA THR A 169 -10.82 1.96 4.89
C THR A 169 -9.74 2.11 3.83
N VAL A 170 -10.10 2.54 2.63
CA VAL A 170 -9.14 2.87 1.57
C VAL A 170 -8.22 3.99 2.01
N GLY A 171 -8.78 5.00 2.67
CA GLY A 171 -8.01 6.12 3.20
C GLY A 171 -6.95 5.70 4.20
N SER A 172 -7.30 4.86 5.18
CA SER A 172 -6.34 4.38 6.18
C SER A 172 -5.24 3.53 5.54
N ALA A 173 -5.55 2.63 4.58
CA ALA A 173 -4.54 1.84 3.90
C ALA A 173 -3.53 2.70 3.12
N VAL A 174 -4.01 3.69 2.35
CA VAL A 174 -3.17 4.65 1.63
C VAL A 174 -2.30 5.45 2.59
N MET A 175 -2.88 5.97 3.68
CA MET A 175 -2.14 6.75 4.66
C MET A 175 -1.09 5.91 5.39
N HIS A 176 -1.37 4.64 5.70
CA HIS A 176 -0.38 3.74 6.29
C HIS A 176 0.83 3.55 5.37
N ALA A 177 0.62 3.37 4.05
CA ALA A 177 1.71 3.26 3.08
C ALA A 177 2.52 4.57 3.00
N VAL A 178 1.85 5.71 2.88
CA VAL A 178 2.50 7.03 2.78
C VAL A 178 3.29 7.35 4.05
N LEU A 179 2.71 7.12 5.22
CA LEU A 179 3.36 7.42 6.49
C LEU A 179 4.52 6.48 6.80
N LEU A 180 4.47 5.21 6.36
CA LEU A 180 5.60 4.29 6.49
C LEU A 180 6.78 4.74 5.62
N GLU A 181 6.54 5.12 4.35
CA GLU A 181 7.58 5.68 3.49
C GLU A 181 8.22 6.93 4.10
N GLN A 182 7.39 7.87 4.59
CA GLN A 182 7.88 9.09 5.23
C GLN A 182 8.66 8.80 6.51
N ALA A 183 8.23 7.87 7.34
CA ALA A 183 8.94 7.48 8.54
C ALA A 183 10.32 6.89 8.23
N CYS A 184 10.39 6.00 7.23
CA CYS A 184 11.65 5.43 6.74
C CYS A 184 12.58 6.53 6.22
N ARG A 185 12.07 7.45 5.40
CA ARG A 185 12.83 8.56 4.86
C ARG A 185 13.41 9.45 5.94
N ILE A 186 12.59 9.88 6.91
CA ILE A 186 13.03 10.76 8.00
C ILE A 186 14.13 10.09 8.81
N GLN A 187 14.01 8.81 9.12
CA GLN A 187 15.08 8.10 9.85
C GLN A 187 16.36 7.97 9.03
N LEU A 188 16.26 7.69 7.72
CA LEU A 188 17.43 7.65 6.82
C LEU A 188 18.12 9.01 6.74
N ASP A 189 17.35 10.11 6.61
CA ASP A 189 17.89 11.46 6.58
C ASP A 189 18.60 11.81 7.91
N ALA A 190 18.00 11.46 9.04
CA ALA A 190 18.65 11.63 10.36
C ALA A 190 19.96 10.82 10.48
N MET A 191 19.96 9.57 10.01
CA MET A 191 21.14 8.71 10.03
C MET A 191 22.24 9.19 9.06
N ALA A 192 21.89 9.83 7.96
CA ALA A 192 22.87 10.45 7.07
C ALA A 192 23.59 11.64 7.72
N ALA A 193 22.93 12.33 8.66
CA ALA A 193 23.51 13.43 9.44
C ALA A 193 24.28 12.94 10.66
N GLY A 194 24.04 11.72 11.16
CA GLY A 194 24.72 11.16 12.33
C GLY A 194 23.94 10.03 13.01
N HIS A 195 24.30 9.75 14.26
CA HIS A 195 23.59 8.74 15.05
C HIS A 195 22.27 9.27 15.59
N VAL A 196 21.18 8.52 15.42
CA VAL A 196 19.89 8.82 16.05
C VAL A 196 20.01 8.52 17.55
N THR A 197 20.04 9.57 18.36
CA THR A 197 20.16 9.46 19.82
C THR A 197 18.88 9.83 20.57
N VAL A 198 17.95 10.52 19.89
CA VAL A 198 16.69 10.98 20.47
C VAL A 198 15.51 10.49 19.61
N HIS A 199 14.64 9.74 20.22
CA HIS A 199 13.38 9.27 19.62
C HIS A 199 12.38 8.98 20.74
N SER A 200 11.09 8.91 20.40
CA SER A 200 10.07 8.51 21.38
C SER A 200 10.27 7.05 21.78
N ASP A 201 10.17 6.79 23.06
CA ASP A 201 10.10 5.41 23.56
C ASP A 201 8.76 4.74 23.17
N PRO A 202 8.58 3.43 23.42
CA PRO A 202 7.34 2.74 23.06
C PRO A 202 6.08 3.36 23.69
N ALA A 203 6.13 3.80 24.93
CA ALA A 203 4.97 4.37 25.63
C ALA A 203 4.58 5.73 25.06
N GLU A 204 5.57 6.62 24.85
CA GLU A 204 5.37 7.91 24.19
C GLU A 204 4.88 7.74 22.74
N SER A 205 5.43 6.75 22.02
CA SER A 205 5.01 6.44 20.65
C SER A 205 3.55 6.05 20.57
N LEU A 206 3.07 5.18 21.47
CA LEU A 206 1.66 4.79 21.54
C LEU A 206 0.76 5.97 21.90
N ALA A 207 1.16 6.83 22.84
CA ALA A 207 0.42 8.04 23.18
C ALA A 207 0.36 9.01 21.98
N LYS A 208 1.46 9.22 21.28
CA LYS A 208 1.51 10.03 20.05
C LYS A 208 0.65 9.44 18.94
N ARG A 209 0.67 8.12 18.74
CA ARG A 209 -0.18 7.45 17.76
C ARG A 209 -1.66 7.77 18.01
N ALA A 210 -2.11 7.64 19.26
CA ALA A 210 -3.50 7.93 19.62
C ALA A 210 -3.91 9.39 19.38
N LEU A 211 -3.00 10.35 19.61
CA LEU A 211 -3.26 11.78 19.43
C LEU A 211 -3.11 12.25 17.99
N CYS A 212 -2.05 11.81 17.29
CA CYS A 212 -1.69 12.33 15.98
C CYS A 212 -2.40 11.59 14.84
N TRP A 213 -2.76 10.31 15.04
CA TRP A 213 -3.25 9.43 13.98
C TRP A 213 -4.58 8.72 14.31
N PRO A 214 -5.58 9.38 14.96
CA PRO A 214 -6.92 8.84 14.98
C PRO A 214 -7.47 8.75 13.55
N GLU A 215 -8.49 7.93 13.32
CA GLU A 215 -9.08 7.73 11.99
C GLU A 215 -9.46 9.04 11.28
N SER A 216 -9.91 10.04 12.04
CA SER A 216 -10.23 11.37 11.50
C SER A 216 -9.02 12.10 10.89
N GLN A 217 -7.81 11.89 11.42
CA GLN A 217 -6.59 12.47 10.88
C GLN A 217 -6.07 11.68 9.66
N LEU A 218 -6.20 10.35 9.67
CA LEU A 218 -5.93 9.53 8.50
C LEU A 218 -6.86 9.91 7.35
N GLU A 219 -8.15 10.10 7.64
CA GLU A 219 -9.12 10.56 6.65
C GLU A 219 -8.82 11.98 6.14
N ALA A 220 -8.38 12.90 7.00
CA ALA A 220 -7.95 14.25 6.57
C ALA A 220 -6.73 14.19 5.65
N GLY A 221 -5.75 13.32 5.96
CA GLY A 221 -4.59 13.04 5.11
C GLY A 221 -4.98 12.42 3.78
N TRP A 222 -5.89 11.46 3.80
CA TRP A 222 -6.46 10.85 2.60
C TRP A 222 -7.09 11.90 1.67
N ARG A 223 -7.96 12.77 2.21
CA ARG A 223 -8.59 13.87 1.45
C ARG A 223 -7.56 14.85 0.89
N TYR A 224 -6.46 15.08 1.59
CA TYR A 224 -5.36 15.89 1.05
C TYR A 224 -4.77 15.24 -0.20
N TRP A 225 -4.45 13.94 -0.17
CA TRP A 225 -3.88 13.24 -1.31
C TRP A 225 -4.87 13.09 -2.47
N LEU A 226 -6.17 13.00 -2.20
CA LEU A 226 -7.19 13.09 -3.25
C LEU A 226 -7.16 14.43 -3.98
N ARG A 227 -7.03 15.54 -3.26
CA ARG A 227 -6.87 16.85 -3.91
C ARG A 227 -5.58 16.95 -4.71
N LYS A 228 -4.47 16.41 -4.18
CA LYS A 228 -3.19 16.37 -4.90
C LYS A 228 -3.24 15.48 -6.14
N SER A 229 -3.95 14.39 -6.09
CA SER A 229 -4.11 13.53 -7.27
C SER A 229 -4.92 14.18 -8.38
N ALA A 230 -5.79 15.13 -8.07
CA ALA A 230 -6.50 15.91 -9.08
C ALA A 230 -5.59 16.90 -9.85
N GLU A 231 -4.38 17.16 -9.36
CA GLU A 231 -3.35 17.96 -10.05
C GLU A 231 -2.54 17.12 -11.06
N LEU A 232 -2.65 15.79 -11.02
CA LEU A 232 -1.99 14.90 -11.98
C LEU A 232 -2.67 15.04 -13.36
N PRO A 233 -1.91 14.87 -14.44
CA PRO A 233 -2.49 14.81 -15.78
C PRO A 233 -3.60 13.75 -15.88
N GLU A 234 -4.58 14.01 -16.74
CA GLU A 234 -5.55 12.96 -17.08
C GLU A 234 -4.82 11.78 -17.74
N PRO A 235 -5.16 10.53 -17.37
CA PRO A 235 -4.57 9.36 -18.01
C PRO A 235 -4.86 9.38 -19.51
N PRO A 236 -3.85 9.13 -20.35
CA PRO A 236 -4.05 9.11 -21.79
C PRO A 236 -5.00 7.99 -22.22
N ASP A 237 -5.72 8.21 -23.32
CA ASP A 237 -6.65 7.24 -23.93
C ASP A 237 -5.92 6.19 -24.77
N TRP A 238 -4.75 5.80 -24.38
CA TRP A 238 -3.98 4.77 -25.09
C TRP A 238 -4.46 3.38 -24.73
N ASN A 239 -4.48 2.50 -25.73
CA ASN A 239 -4.58 1.05 -25.55
C ASN A 239 -3.23 0.42 -25.85
N ASP A 240 -2.94 -0.74 -25.26
CA ASP A 240 -1.70 -1.50 -25.51
C ASP A 240 -1.51 -1.81 -27.01
N GLU A 241 -2.61 -1.91 -27.78
CA GLU A 241 -2.60 -2.14 -29.21
C GLU A 241 -1.97 -0.98 -30.04
N ASP A 242 -1.91 0.25 -29.46
CA ASP A 242 -1.34 1.42 -30.12
C ASP A 242 0.22 1.36 -30.21
N TYR A 243 0.84 0.46 -29.46
CA TYR A 243 2.30 0.33 -29.31
C TYR A 243 2.89 -1.03 -29.67
N LEU A 244 2.06 -2.03 -29.95
CA LEU A 244 2.56 -3.32 -30.44
C LEU A 244 2.80 -3.22 -31.95
N PRO A 245 4.05 -3.49 -32.43
CA PRO A 245 4.34 -3.52 -33.86
C PRO A 245 3.67 -4.67 -34.57
#